data_534f764b116f6ba7dc4ff977a080bfff
#
_entry.id   534f764b116f6ba7dc4ff977a080bfff
#
_cell.length_a   1.000
_cell.length_b   1.000
_cell.length_c   1.000
_cell.angle_alpha   90.00
_cell.angle_beta   90.00
_cell.angle_gamma   90.00
#
_symmetry.space_group_name_H-M   'P 1'
#
loop_
_entity.id
_entity.type
_entity.pdbx_description
1 polymer ?
#
loop_
_entity_poly.entity_id
_entity_poly.type
_entity_poly.pdbx_seq_one_letter_code
_entity_poly.pdbx_strand_id
1 'polypeptide(L)'
;MFCDEIDKLRYAIKGEGDPLSLVLKRLSTYADSKALFASTPTVSGGSRIERLYQESSQGRWFLKCPSGECDGWQELVWEDLDFDTVCLRCQSCGGLFTQGEWQRSPGEWRETTPEPVNKGFYLSGLASPWTNWGDLIKEFLAANRQAQVGDFGLLQSWRTGRLGIPWEKKVETTRAQDLWDRREVYECDNT
;
A
#
# COMPACT_ATOMS: atom_id res chain seq x y z
N MET A 1 -13.15 -7.17 -18.43
CA MET A 1 -13.08 -8.16 -17.35
C MET A 1 -12.66 -7.48 -16.06
N PHE A 2 -13.24 -7.86 -14.92
CA PHE A 2 -12.87 -7.35 -13.60
C PHE A 2 -12.37 -8.52 -12.73
N CYS A 3 -11.22 -8.33 -12.09
CA CYS A 3 -10.65 -9.27 -11.13
C CYS A 3 -10.31 -8.51 -9.84
N ASP A 4 -10.98 -8.87 -8.77
CA ASP A 4 -10.77 -8.31 -7.44
C ASP A 4 -9.87 -9.21 -6.60
N GLU A 5 -9.20 -8.63 -5.62
CA GLU A 5 -8.36 -9.31 -4.63
C GLU A 5 -7.27 -10.20 -5.25
N ILE A 6 -6.60 -9.69 -6.31
CA ILE A 6 -5.63 -10.47 -7.08
C ILE A 6 -4.43 -10.95 -6.26
N ASP A 7 -4.08 -10.25 -5.20
CA ASP A 7 -2.99 -10.65 -4.27
C ASP A 7 -3.37 -11.87 -3.41
N LYS A 8 -4.66 -12.15 -3.26
CA LYS A 8 -5.18 -13.32 -2.53
C LYS A 8 -5.33 -14.56 -3.40
N LEU A 9 -5.20 -14.42 -4.72
CA LEU A 9 -5.21 -15.55 -5.64
C LEU A 9 -3.96 -16.41 -5.46
N ARG A 10 -4.10 -17.73 -5.61
CA ARG A 10 -2.93 -18.64 -5.61
C ARG A 10 -1.95 -18.24 -6.71
N TYR A 11 -0.65 -18.33 -6.42
CA TYR A 11 0.40 -17.95 -7.39
C TYR A 11 0.45 -18.86 -8.62
N ALA A 12 0.00 -20.09 -8.50
CA ALA A 12 -0.07 -21.02 -9.61
C ALA A 12 -1.27 -21.95 -9.48
N ILE A 13 -1.94 -22.20 -10.58
CA ILE A 13 -2.89 -23.29 -10.74
C ILE A 13 -2.08 -24.50 -11.20
N LYS A 14 -2.27 -25.65 -10.51
CA LYS A 14 -1.52 -26.87 -10.77
C LYS A 14 -1.59 -27.24 -12.26
N GLY A 15 -0.44 -27.19 -12.96
CA GLY A 15 -0.32 -27.49 -14.37
C GLY A 15 -0.65 -26.37 -15.35
N GLU A 16 -1.19 -25.21 -14.92
CA GLU A 16 -1.63 -24.16 -15.83
C GLU A 16 -0.91 -22.81 -15.68
N GLY A 17 -0.10 -22.65 -14.61
CA GLY A 17 0.67 -21.43 -14.36
C GLY A 17 -0.09 -20.34 -13.62
N ASP A 18 0.31 -19.07 -13.81
CA ASP A 18 -0.27 -17.93 -13.09
C ASP A 18 -1.68 -17.59 -13.60
N PRO A 19 -2.69 -17.51 -12.69
CA PRO A 19 -4.07 -17.19 -13.05
C PRO A 19 -4.24 -15.89 -13.83
N LEU A 20 -3.47 -14.84 -13.52
CA LEU A 20 -3.56 -13.55 -14.21
C LEU A 20 -3.10 -13.67 -15.67
N SER A 21 -2.02 -14.42 -15.91
CA SER A 21 -1.52 -14.68 -17.27
C SER A 21 -2.55 -15.45 -18.11
N LEU A 22 -3.28 -16.39 -17.49
CA LEU A 22 -4.35 -17.12 -18.16
C LEU A 22 -5.53 -16.21 -18.52
N VAL A 23 -5.90 -15.32 -17.63
CA VAL A 23 -6.94 -14.31 -17.87
C VAL A 23 -6.56 -13.39 -19.02
N LEU A 24 -5.34 -12.84 -19.02
CA LEU A 24 -4.85 -11.94 -20.07
C LEU A 24 -4.78 -12.64 -21.43
N LYS A 25 -4.34 -13.90 -21.48
CA LYS A 25 -4.37 -14.69 -22.72
C LYS A 25 -5.77 -14.85 -23.31
N ARG A 26 -6.78 -15.08 -22.48
CA ARG A 26 -8.17 -15.16 -22.94
C ARG A 26 -8.70 -13.84 -23.47
N LEU A 27 -8.28 -12.72 -22.89
CA LEU A 27 -8.68 -11.39 -23.34
C LEU A 27 -8.05 -11.01 -24.68
N SER A 28 -6.87 -11.52 -25.01
CA SER A 28 -6.16 -11.21 -26.26
C SER A 28 -6.94 -11.61 -27.52
N THR A 29 -7.94 -12.47 -27.40
CA THR A 29 -8.83 -12.89 -28.52
C THR A 29 -9.81 -11.77 -28.94
N TYR A 30 -10.01 -10.75 -28.09
CA TYR A 30 -10.97 -9.68 -28.31
C TYR A 30 -10.24 -8.35 -28.51
N ALA A 31 -10.40 -7.69 -29.65
CA ALA A 31 -9.68 -6.47 -30.01
C ALA A 31 -9.91 -5.31 -29.04
N ASP A 32 -11.12 -5.16 -28.49
CA ASP A 32 -11.51 -4.08 -27.58
C ASP A 32 -11.56 -4.53 -26.11
N SER A 33 -10.83 -5.57 -25.76
CA SER A 33 -10.84 -6.09 -24.40
C SER A 33 -10.20 -5.12 -23.41
N LYS A 34 -10.80 -5.03 -22.21
CA LYS A 34 -10.25 -4.28 -21.07
C LYS A 34 -10.20 -5.19 -19.85
N ALA A 35 -9.09 -5.13 -19.12
CA ALA A 35 -8.92 -5.77 -17.82
C ALA A 35 -8.80 -4.71 -16.74
N LEU A 36 -9.54 -4.88 -15.64
CA LEU A 36 -9.39 -4.12 -14.41
C LEU A 36 -9.01 -5.07 -13.30
N PHE A 37 -7.89 -4.80 -12.67
CA PHE A 37 -7.38 -5.52 -11.52
C PHE A 37 -7.44 -4.63 -10.29
N ALA A 38 -8.01 -5.12 -9.20
CA ALA A 38 -8.05 -4.45 -7.92
C ALA A 38 -7.54 -5.38 -6.82
N SER A 39 -6.86 -4.84 -5.84
CA SER A 39 -6.46 -5.55 -4.62
C SER A 39 -5.90 -4.58 -3.59
N THR A 40 -5.96 -4.97 -2.32
CA THR A 40 -5.03 -4.46 -1.32
C THR A 40 -3.69 -5.18 -1.50
N PRO A 41 -2.54 -4.46 -1.38
CA PRO A 41 -1.24 -5.08 -1.49
C PRO A 41 -0.95 -6.00 -0.29
N THR A 42 0.00 -6.91 -0.45
CA THR A 42 0.49 -7.78 0.63
C THR A 42 1.88 -7.34 1.09
N VAL A 43 2.89 -8.17 0.92
CA VAL A 43 4.28 -7.86 1.28
C VAL A 43 5.00 -7.28 0.09
N SER A 44 5.76 -6.21 0.30
CA SER A 44 6.54 -5.55 -0.74
C SER A 44 7.47 -6.53 -1.45
N GLY A 45 7.57 -6.40 -2.77
CA GLY A 45 8.29 -7.31 -3.65
C GLY A 45 7.58 -8.64 -3.93
N GLY A 46 6.54 -9.01 -3.16
CA GLY A 46 5.72 -10.20 -3.38
C GLY A 46 4.29 -9.90 -3.84
N SER A 47 3.86 -8.66 -3.76
CA SER A 47 2.51 -8.23 -4.13
C SER A 47 2.36 -8.09 -5.64
N ARG A 48 1.31 -8.73 -6.21
CA ARG A 48 1.00 -8.62 -7.63
C ARG A 48 0.47 -7.24 -8.00
N ILE A 49 -0.42 -6.70 -7.17
CA ILE A 49 -1.00 -5.38 -7.42
C ILE A 49 0.07 -4.29 -7.32
N GLU A 50 1.02 -4.40 -6.38
CA GLU A 50 2.16 -3.49 -6.27
C GLU A 50 2.98 -3.49 -7.56
N ARG A 51 3.35 -4.66 -8.08
CA ARG A 51 4.09 -4.78 -9.33
C ARG A 51 3.33 -4.18 -10.51
N LEU A 52 2.05 -4.52 -10.68
CA LEU A 52 1.22 -3.96 -11.75
C LEU A 52 1.10 -2.43 -11.65
N TYR A 53 1.01 -1.90 -10.42
CA TYR A 53 0.98 -0.46 -10.19
C TYR A 53 2.33 0.19 -10.56
N GLN A 54 3.47 -0.40 -10.18
CA GLN A 54 4.80 0.10 -10.52
C GLN A 54 5.06 0.12 -12.05
N GLU A 55 4.45 -0.82 -12.78
CA GLU A 55 4.53 -0.92 -14.26
C GLU A 55 3.49 -0.03 -14.98
N SER A 56 2.70 0.77 -14.26
CA SER A 56 1.59 1.57 -14.77
C SER A 56 1.86 3.07 -14.74
N SER A 57 0.82 3.89 -15.00
CA SER A 57 0.86 5.36 -14.89
C SER A 57 1.11 5.85 -13.47
N GLN A 58 0.99 5.01 -12.46
CA GLN A 58 1.18 5.32 -11.04
C GLN A 58 0.36 6.54 -10.59
N GLY A 59 -0.89 6.61 -11.00
CA GLY A 59 -1.81 7.69 -10.65
C GLY A 59 -2.07 7.75 -9.14
N ARG A 60 -2.00 8.96 -8.58
CA ARG A 60 -2.25 9.26 -7.17
C ARG A 60 -3.32 10.33 -7.03
N TRP A 61 -4.11 10.23 -5.96
CA TRP A 61 -5.20 11.16 -5.72
C TRP A 61 -4.74 12.33 -4.88
N PHE A 62 -4.78 13.53 -5.46
CA PHE A 62 -4.45 14.78 -4.79
C PHE A 62 -5.71 15.56 -4.47
N LEU A 63 -5.73 16.19 -3.30
CA LEU A 63 -6.79 17.11 -2.87
C LEU A 63 -6.21 18.50 -2.68
N LYS A 64 -6.98 19.52 -3.08
CA LYS A 64 -6.65 20.91 -2.81
C LYS A 64 -6.82 21.20 -1.32
N CYS A 65 -5.94 22.03 -0.76
CA CYS A 65 -6.09 22.48 0.63
C CYS A 65 -7.49 23.10 0.88
N PRO A 66 -8.16 22.72 1.97
CA PRO A 66 -9.48 23.30 2.31
C PRO A 66 -9.44 24.79 2.65
N SER A 67 -8.26 25.34 2.98
CA SER A 67 -8.10 26.77 3.19
C SER A 67 -8.34 27.56 1.90
N GLY A 68 -9.20 28.57 1.96
CA GLY A 68 -9.43 29.45 0.82
C GLY A 68 -8.21 30.31 0.42
N GLU A 69 -7.22 30.43 1.30
CA GLU A 69 -6.00 31.22 1.11
C GLU A 69 -4.77 30.40 0.70
N CYS A 70 -4.93 29.07 0.57
CA CYS A 70 -3.84 28.15 0.25
C CYS A 70 -4.13 27.41 -1.06
N ASP A 71 -3.21 27.51 -2.01
CA ASP A 71 -3.30 26.79 -3.29
C ASP A 71 -2.55 25.44 -3.30
N GLY A 72 -2.16 24.94 -2.11
CA GLY A 72 -1.49 23.66 -1.96
C GLY A 72 -2.37 22.46 -2.36
N TRP A 73 -1.75 21.50 -3.02
CA TRP A 73 -2.34 20.20 -3.35
C TRP A 73 -1.50 19.10 -2.75
N GLN A 74 -2.11 18.11 -2.14
CA GLN A 74 -1.40 16.98 -1.53
C GLN A 74 -2.20 15.68 -1.56
N GLU A 75 -1.51 14.57 -1.44
CA GLU A 75 -2.10 13.30 -1.03
C GLU A 75 -2.39 13.34 0.48
N LEU A 76 -3.43 12.63 0.89
CA LEU A 76 -3.67 12.41 2.31
C LEU A 76 -2.78 11.26 2.77
N VAL A 77 -1.77 11.58 3.59
CA VAL A 77 -0.83 10.62 4.15
C VAL A 77 -1.03 10.47 5.65
N TRP A 78 -0.77 9.29 6.17
CA TRP A 78 -1.00 8.94 7.57
C TRP A 78 -0.18 9.79 8.54
N GLU A 79 1.02 10.14 8.15
CA GLU A 79 1.99 10.90 8.93
C GLU A 79 1.55 12.36 9.19
N ASP A 80 0.64 12.89 8.38
CA ASP A 80 0.08 14.24 8.54
C ASP A 80 -1.20 14.26 9.40
N LEU A 81 -1.70 13.09 9.81
CA LEU A 81 -2.88 12.98 10.65
C LEU A 81 -2.54 13.25 12.11
N ASP A 82 -3.12 14.30 12.67
CA ASP A 82 -3.05 14.63 14.08
C ASP A 82 -4.06 13.77 14.86
N PHE A 83 -3.57 12.96 15.80
CA PHE A 83 -4.40 11.98 16.52
C PHE A 83 -5.26 12.60 17.61
N ASP A 84 -4.85 13.73 18.16
CA ASP A 84 -5.56 14.39 19.25
C ASP A 84 -6.78 15.15 18.73
N THR A 85 -6.64 15.85 17.59
CA THR A 85 -7.70 16.63 16.98
C THR A 85 -8.49 15.85 15.90
N VAL A 86 -7.98 14.71 15.46
CA VAL A 86 -8.50 13.92 14.32
C VAL A 86 -8.60 14.79 13.05
N CYS A 87 -7.61 15.67 12.86
CA CYS A 87 -7.48 16.54 11.71
C CYS A 87 -6.21 16.22 10.93
N LEU A 88 -6.23 16.45 9.61
CA LEU A 88 -5.05 16.23 8.78
C LEU A 88 -4.41 17.57 8.40
N ARG A 89 -3.11 17.62 8.55
CA ARG A 89 -2.29 18.81 8.31
C ARG A 89 -2.08 19.05 6.83
N CYS A 90 -2.27 20.29 6.41
CA CYS A 90 -1.83 20.71 5.09
C CYS A 90 -0.31 20.91 5.07
N GLN A 91 0.38 20.22 4.17
CA GLN A 91 1.85 20.28 4.02
C GLN A 91 2.33 21.66 3.56
N SER A 92 1.47 22.45 2.88
CA SER A 92 1.83 23.77 2.35
C SER A 92 1.64 24.90 3.38
N CYS A 93 0.51 24.95 4.07
CA CYS A 93 0.21 26.05 5.01
C CYS A 93 0.26 25.64 6.49
N GLY A 94 0.40 24.35 6.80
CA GLY A 94 0.40 23.84 8.17
C GLY A 94 -0.96 23.80 8.87
N GLY A 95 -2.03 24.28 8.22
CA GLY A 95 -3.38 24.28 8.77
C GLY A 95 -3.90 22.86 8.98
N LEU A 96 -4.69 22.67 10.06
CA LEU A 96 -5.35 21.41 10.39
C LEU A 96 -6.80 21.46 9.94
N PHE A 97 -7.22 20.46 9.17
CA PHE A 97 -8.57 20.36 8.62
C PHE A 97 -9.19 19.02 8.91
N THR A 98 -10.47 19.01 9.19
CA THR A 98 -11.25 17.80 9.45
C THR A 98 -11.41 16.94 8.18
N GLN A 99 -11.73 15.67 8.38
CA GLN A 99 -12.04 14.75 7.29
C GLN A 99 -13.10 15.31 6.33
N GLY A 100 -14.17 15.90 6.88
CA GLY A 100 -15.25 16.45 6.07
C GLY A 100 -14.84 17.68 5.22
N GLU A 101 -13.87 18.48 5.69
CA GLU A 101 -13.34 19.60 4.90
C GLU A 101 -12.49 19.08 3.73
N TRP A 102 -11.59 18.11 3.98
CA TRP A 102 -10.81 17.48 2.93
C TRP A 102 -11.69 16.78 1.88
N GLN A 103 -12.71 16.06 2.31
CA GLN A 103 -13.62 15.35 1.40
C GLN A 103 -14.45 16.26 0.50
N ARG A 104 -14.69 17.50 0.92
CA ARG A 104 -15.39 18.51 0.10
C ARG A 104 -14.46 19.29 -0.83
N SER A 105 -13.15 19.15 -0.65
CA SER A 105 -12.18 19.85 -1.46
C SER A 105 -12.09 19.25 -2.88
N PRO A 106 -11.76 20.08 -3.88
CA PRO A 106 -11.50 19.60 -5.22
C PRO A 106 -10.38 18.56 -5.23
N GLY A 107 -10.56 17.50 -6.01
CA GLY A 107 -9.58 16.44 -6.15
C GLY A 107 -9.24 16.16 -7.60
N GLU A 108 -8.01 15.68 -7.83
CA GLU A 108 -7.54 15.29 -9.15
C GLU A 108 -6.57 14.11 -9.10
N TRP A 109 -6.56 13.31 -10.16
CA TRP A 109 -5.56 12.28 -10.36
C TRP A 109 -4.32 12.89 -11.00
N ARG A 110 -3.15 12.62 -10.42
CA ARG A 110 -1.84 12.94 -11.00
C ARG A 110 -1.08 11.67 -11.29
N GLU A 111 -0.68 11.52 -12.54
CA GLU A 111 0.12 10.40 -13.01
C GLU A 111 1.60 10.79 -12.95
N THR A 112 2.47 9.86 -12.51
CA THR A 112 3.90 10.14 -12.36
C THR A 112 4.74 9.54 -13.48
N THR A 113 4.24 8.53 -14.17
CA THR A 113 4.94 7.85 -15.26
C THR A 113 4.50 8.44 -16.61
N PRO A 114 5.41 9.00 -17.43
CA PRO A 114 5.09 9.49 -18.76
C PRO A 114 4.80 8.30 -19.70
N GLU A 115 3.82 8.48 -20.58
CA GLU A 115 3.44 7.52 -21.65
C GLU A 115 3.27 6.07 -21.17
N PRO A 116 2.48 5.81 -20.14
CA PRO A 116 2.31 4.45 -19.60
C PRO A 116 1.51 3.58 -20.57
N VAL A 117 1.88 2.31 -20.67
CA VAL A 117 1.09 1.29 -21.41
C VAL A 117 -0.24 1.03 -20.73
N ASN A 118 -0.23 1.01 -19.39
CA ASN A 118 -1.42 0.72 -18.59
C ASN A 118 -1.69 1.86 -17.60
N LYS A 119 -2.96 2.07 -17.26
CA LYS A 119 -3.37 2.98 -16.21
C LYS A 119 -3.41 2.23 -14.88
N GLY A 120 -2.79 2.82 -13.86
CA GLY A 120 -2.83 2.33 -12.49
C GLY A 120 -3.14 3.46 -11.52
N PHE A 121 -3.91 3.17 -10.48
CA PHE A 121 -4.38 4.15 -9.51
C PHE A 121 -4.18 3.62 -8.10
N TYR A 122 -3.67 4.47 -7.22
CA TYR A 122 -3.59 4.21 -5.80
C TYR A 122 -4.48 5.18 -5.05
N LEU A 123 -5.28 4.65 -4.14
CA LEU A 123 -6.15 5.44 -3.26
C LEU A 123 -5.95 5.00 -1.81
N SER A 124 -5.50 5.90 -0.98
CA SER A 124 -5.42 5.66 0.47
C SER A 124 -6.81 5.60 1.09
N GLY A 125 -7.00 4.76 2.11
CA GLY A 125 -8.22 4.73 2.90
C GLY A 125 -8.55 6.05 3.60
N LEU A 126 -7.57 6.94 3.78
CA LEU A 126 -7.82 8.30 4.26
C LEU A 126 -8.70 9.13 3.33
N ALA A 127 -8.64 8.89 2.03
CA ALA A 127 -9.47 9.56 1.04
C ALA A 127 -10.87 8.90 0.88
N SER A 128 -11.10 7.75 1.51
CA SER A 128 -12.37 7.02 1.42
C SER A 128 -13.48 7.74 2.18
N PRO A 129 -14.65 7.99 1.56
CA PRO A 129 -15.79 8.59 2.26
C PRO A 129 -16.48 7.63 3.25
N TRP A 130 -16.19 6.33 3.16
CA TRP A 130 -16.78 5.29 4.03
C TRP A 130 -15.93 4.97 5.25
N THR A 131 -14.75 5.54 5.36
CA THR A 131 -13.81 5.26 6.45
C THR A 131 -13.71 6.48 7.36
N ASN A 132 -13.93 6.30 8.67
CA ASN A 132 -13.78 7.37 9.66
C ASN A 132 -12.34 7.44 10.17
N TRP A 133 -11.73 8.61 10.18
CA TRP A 133 -10.33 8.78 10.64
C TRP A 133 -10.14 8.45 12.11
N GLY A 134 -11.12 8.78 12.96
CA GLY A 134 -11.06 8.43 14.39
C GLY A 134 -11.05 6.92 14.62
N ASP A 135 -11.76 6.16 13.78
CA ASP A 135 -11.75 4.69 13.87
C ASP A 135 -10.45 4.10 13.32
N LEU A 136 -9.87 4.68 12.25
CA LEU A 136 -8.54 4.31 11.76
C LEU A 136 -7.46 4.49 12.84
N ILE A 137 -7.51 5.61 13.60
CA ILE A 137 -6.59 5.86 14.72
C ILE A 137 -6.75 4.80 15.80
N LYS A 138 -7.98 4.48 16.21
CA LYS A 138 -8.24 3.44 17.23
C LYS A 138 -7.70 2.08 16.80
N GLU A 139 -7.98 1.67 15.54
CA GLU A 139 -7.47 0.43 14.97
C GLU A 139 -5.93 0.42 14.95
N PHE A 140 -5.31 1.52 14.52
CA PHE A 140 -3.86 1.67 14.52
C PHE A 140 -3.26 1.52 15.91
N LEU A 141 -3.82 2.24 16.90
CA LEU A 141 -3.31 2.20 18.27
C LEU A 141 -3.44 0.79 18.88
N ALA A 142 -4.52 0.07 18.57
CA ALA A 142 -4.67 -1.32 18.99
C ALA A 142 -3.62 -2.24 18.32
N ALA A 143 -3.43 -2.11 17.01
CA ALA A 143 -2.45 -2.87 16.25
C ALA A 143 -1.01 -2.56 16.69
N ASN A 144 -0.69 -1.29 16.95
CA ASN A 144 0.63 -0.85 17.38
C ASN A 144 0.99 -1.38 18.78
N ARG A 145 0.02 -1.49 19.71
CA ARG A 145 0.23 -2.13 21.02
C ARG A 145 0.65 -3.60 20.90
N GLN A 146 0.06 -4.34 19.96
CA GLN A 146 0.46 -5.73 19.68
C GLN A 146 1.87 -5.79 19.06
N ALA A 147 2.18 -4.86 18.17
CA ALA A 147 3.51 -4.79 17.56
C ALA A 147 4.62 -4.52 18.58
N GLN A 148 4.35 -3.77 19.66
CA GLN A 148 5.30 -3.52 20.75
C GLN A 148 5.69 -4.79 21.51
N VAL A 149 4.86 -5.82 21.52
CA VAL A 149 5.17 -7.13 22.13
C VAL A 149 5.63 -8.17 21.09
N GLY A 150 5.96 -7.72 19.87
CA GLY A 150 6.54 -8.55 18.80
C GLY A 150 5.51 -9.16 17.84
N ASP A 151 4.21 -8.94 18.02
CA ASP A 151 3.18 -9.39 17.08
C ASP A 151 2.81 -8.28 16.09
N PHE A 152 3.36 -8.36 14.88
CA PHE A 152 3.13 -7.39 13.81
C PHE A 152 1.92 -7.71 12.92
N GLY A 153 1.20 -8.82 13.13
CA GLY A 153 0.14 -9.29 12.26
C GLY A 153 -0.99 -8.27 12.08
N LEU A 154 -1.47 -7.68 13.17
CA LEU A 154 -2.52 -6.65 13.13
C LEU A 154 -2.03 -5.36 12.46
N LEU A 155 -0.80 -4.93 12.74
CA LEU A 155 -0.24 -3.71 12.15
C LEU A 155 -0.01 -3.87 10.65
N GLN A 156 0.47 -5.03 10.21
CA GLN A 156 0.58 -5.38 8.81
C GLN A 156 -0.79 -5.34 8.13
N SER A 157 -1.79 -6.01 8.71
CA SER A 157 -3.15 -6.07 8.17
C SER A 157 -3.79 -4.68 8.08
N TRP A 158 -3.57 -3.84 9.10
CA TRP A 158 -4.04 -2.47 9.11
C TRP A 158 -3.38 -1.64 8.00
N ARG A 159 -2.03 -1.67 7.89
CA ARG A 159 -1.29 -0.90 6.89
C ARG A 159 -1.69 -1.28 5.47
N THR A 160 -1.73 -2.58 5.18
CA THR A 160 -2.07 -3.07 3.83
C THR A 160 -3.55 -2.88 3.50
N GLY A 161 -4.44 -3.15 4.45
CA GLY A 161 -5.90 -3.11 4.24
C GLY A 161 -6.51 -1.72 4.36
N ARG A 162 -5.99 -0.85 5.24
CA ARG A 162 -6.55 0.48 5.46
C ARG A 162 -5.85 1.56 4.64
N LEU A 163 -4.53 1.53 4.56
CA LEU A 163 -3.78 2.51 3.78
C LEU A 163 -3.51 2.07 2.35
N GLY A 164 -3.62 0.77 2.03
CA GLY A 164 -3.26 0.25 0.71
C GLY A 164 -1.75 0.29 0.45
N ILE A 165 -0.93 0.29 1.50
CA ILE A 165 0.54 0.36 1.42
C ILE A 165 1.12 -1.04 1.67
N PRO A 166 2.02 -1.55 0.81
CA PRO A 166 2.67 -2.84 1.01
C PRO A 166 3.40 -2.91 2.35
N TRP A 167 3.44 -4.10 2.93
CA TRP A 167 4.20 -4.35 4.15
C TRP A 167 5.66 -4.61 3.83
N GLU A 168 6.55 -3.78 4.36
CA GLU A 168 7.99 -4.01 4.29
C GLU A 168 8.42 -4.98 5.39
N LYS A 169 8.91 -6.16 4.98
CA LYS A 169 9.59 -7.03 5.92
C LYS A 169 10.92 -6.37 6.29
N LYS A 170 11.09 -6.01 7.55
CA LYS A 170 12.44 -5.73 8.07
C LYS A 170 13.21 -7.05 7.99
N VAL A 171 14.03 -7.20 6.97
CA VAL A 171 15.03 -8.25 6.93
C VAL A 171 16.06 -7.83 7.98
N GLU A 172 16.11 -8.54 9.10
CA GLU A 172 17.28 -8.48 9.96
C GLU A 172 18.43 -9.03 9.13
N THR A 173 19.17 -8.15 8.49
CA THR A 173 20.44 -8.51 7.87
C THR A 173 21.38 -8.86 8.99
N THR A 174 21.47 -10.16 9.29
CA THR A 174 22.53 -10.68 10.15
C THR A 174 23.84 -10.27 9.50
N ARG A 175 24.61 -9.39 10.14
CA ARG A 175 25.90 -8.96 9.62
C ARG A 175 26.78 -10.21 9.48
N ALA A 176 27.55 -10.28 8.41
CA ALA A 176 28.49 -11.40 8.24
C ALA A 176 29.37 -11.61 9.48
N GLN A 177 29.71 -10.52 10.19
CA GLN A 177 30.46 -10.56 11.44
C GLN A 177 29.69 -11.31 12.54
N ASP A 178 28.37 -11.10 12.69
CA ASP A 178 27.56 -11.78 13.70
C ASP A 178 27.49 -13.30 13.44
N LEU A 179 27.58 -13.73 12.17
CA LEU A 179 27.66 -15.13 11.80
C LEU A 179 29.05 -15.70 12.10
N TRP A 180 30.11 -14.91 11.85
CA TRP A 180 31.48 -15.29 12.18
C TRP A 180 31.67 -15.44 13.69
N ASP A 181 31.11 -14.55 14.48
CA ASP A 181 31.26 -14.55 15.94
C ASP A 181 30.48 -15.71 16.62
N ARG A 182 29.46 -16.24 15.92
CA ARG A 182 28.65 -17.39 16.38
C ARG A 182 29.17 -18.75 15.86
N ARG A 183 30.24 -18.78 15.06
CA ARG A 183 30.77 -20.06 14.56
C ARG A 183 31.38 -20.84 15.71
N GLU A 184 30.98 -22.09 15.83
CA GLU A 184 31.64 -23.06 16.71
C GLU A 184 32.82 -23.70 15.99
N VAL A 185 33.91 -23.91 16.70
CA VAL A 185 35.07 -24.65 16.19
C VAL A 185 34.82 -26.11 16.51
N TYR A 186 34.50 -26.90 15.47
CA TYR A 186 34.37 -28.33 15.61
C TYR A 186 35.75 -28.96 15.41
N GLU A 187 36.25 -29.67 16.43
CA GLU A 187 37.35 -30.59 16.27
C GLU A 187 36.79 -31.89 15.68
N CYS A 188 37.18 -32.22 14.45
CA CYS A 188 36.90 -33.53 13.88
C CYS A 188 37.90 -34.53 14.47
N ASP A 189 37.45 -35.35 15.38
CA ASP A 189 38.23 -36.55 15.78
C ASP A 189 38.28 -37.48 14.56
N ASN A 190 39.43 -37.48 13.89
CA ASN A 190 39.76 -38.48 12.88
C ASN A 190 40.10 -39.81 13.60
N THR A 191 39.10 -40.67 13.75
CA THR A 191 39.32 -42.09 14.05
C THR A 191 39.22 -42.92 12.76
#